data_e60ac6f0109a57c184d26924799a19b2
#
_entry.id   e60ac6f0109a57c184d26924799a19b2
#
_cell.length_a   1.000
_cell.length_b   1.000
_cell.length_c   1.000
_cell.angle_alpha   90.00
_cell.angle_beta   90.00
_cell.angle_gamma   90.00
#
_symmetry.space_group_name_H-M   'P 1'
#
loop_
_entity.id
_entity.type
_entity.pdbx_description
1 polymer ?
#
loop_
_entity_poly.entity_id
_entity_poly.type
_entity_poly.pdbx_seq_one_letter_code
_entity_poly.pdbx_strand_id
1 'polypeptide(L)'
;FLLKVCSDMGLQINVEARREGKNVTYKLSGEKIALLIGKRGQTLNSLQYLTQLVANKHSRQYINITLDAEDYRKRRQDTLMQLAERMAKKVLLTRKKVALEPMPSYERKVIHTALMKYDQIETYSSGTEPHRHLVITLKK
;
A
#
# COMPACT_ATOMS: atom_id res chain seq x y z
N PHE A 1 -3.14 22.27 2.40
CA PHE A 1 -4.04 21.31 1.74
C PHE A 1 -4.42 20.13 2.65
N LEU A 2 -3.45 19.39 3.16
CA LEU A 2 -3.72 18.21 3.99
C LEU A 2 -4.51 18.53 5.25
N LEU A 3 -4.10 19.56 5.99
CA LEU A 3 -4.78 19.95 7.23
C LEU A 3 -6.23 20.35 6.97
N LYS A 4 -6.47 21.05 5.87
CA LYS A 4 -7.84 21.46 5.51
C LYS A 4 -8.71 20.26 5.15
N VAL A 5 -8.18 19.34 4.34
CA VAL A 5 -8.93 18.13 3.96
C VAL A 5 -9.26 17.30 5.19
N CYS A 6 -8.30 17.11 6.09
CA CYS A 6 -8.52 16.33 7.31
C CYS A 6 -9.51 17.02 8.23
N SER A 7 -9.45 18.36 8.36
CA SER A 7 -10.42 19.12 9.12
C SER A 7 -11.84 18.97 8.55
N ASP A 8 -11.96 19.03 7.22
CA ASP A 8 -13.26 18.84 6.54
C ASP A 8 -13.81 17.42 6.75
N MET A 9 -12.94 16.43 6.97
CA MET A 9 -13.32 15.06 7.33
C MET A 9 -13.66 14.90 8.82
N GLY A 10 -13.56 15.97 9.62
CA GLY A 10 -13.76 15.93 11.04
C GLY A 10 -12.58 15.33 11.82
N LEU A 11 -11.40 15.34 11.24
CA LEU A 11 -10.19 14.76 11.83
C LEU A 11 -9.22 15.86 12.25
N GLN A 12 -8.72 15.76 13.48
CA GLN A 12 -7.60 16.57 13.94
C GLN A 12 -6.33 15.72 13.87
N ILE A 13 -5.40 16.12 13.01
CA ILE A 13 -4.16 15.40 12.82
C ILE A 13 -2.95 16.29 13.02
N ASN A 14 -1.85 15.67 13.40
CA ASN A 14 -0.53 16.31 13.44
C ASN A 14 0.21 15.92 12.17
N VAL A 15 0.85 16.89 11.52
CA VAL A 15 1.61 16.67 10.30
C VAL A 15 3.05 17.09 10.55
N GLU A 16 3.97 16.17 10.37
CA GLU A 16 5.40 16.43 10.42
C GLU A 16 5.98 16.28 9.02
N ALA A 17 6.59 17.32 8.50
CA ALA A 17 7.17 17.33 7.17
C ALA A 17 8.68 17.08 7.23
N ARG A 18 9.18 16.21 6.38
CA ARG A 18 10.61 15.97 6.18
C ARG A 18 10.92 16.08 4.70
N ARG A 19 11.93 16.87 4.36
CA ARG A 19 12.33 17.09 2.98
C ARG A 19 13.76 16.64 2.75
N GLU A 20 13.96 15.83 1.70
CA GLU A 20 15.28 15.43 1.20
C GLU A 20 15.31 15.65 -0.31
N GLY A 21 15.93 16.77 -0.74
CA GLY A 21 15.95 17.11 -2.16
C GLY A 21 14.56 17.32 -2.74
N LYS A 22 14.19 16.48 -3.71
CA LYS A 22 12.87 16.52 -4.34
C LYS A 22 11.84 15.62 -3.65
N ASN A 23 12.25 14.92 -2.60
CA ASN A 23 11.37 14.01 -1.86
C ASN A 23 10.89 14.66 -0.58
N VAL A 24 9.57 14.74 -0.43
CA VAL A 24 8.93 15.27 0.77
C VAL A 24 8.07 14.18 1.38
N THR A 25 8.31 13.89 2.66
CA THR A 25 7.50 12.94 3.42
C THR A 25 6.73 13.70 4.48
N TYR A 26 5.41 13.50 4.49
CA TYR A 26 4.54 13.99 5.55
C TYR A 26 4.15 12.82 6.45
N LYS A 27 4.56 12.89 7.72
CA LYS A 27 4.16 11.91 8.71
C LYS A 27 2.93 12.41 9.44
N LEU A 28 1.87 11.62 9.38
CA LEU A 28 0.56 11.95 9.91
C LEU A 28 0.30 11.15 11.18
N SER A 29 -0.22 11.80 12.22
CA SER A 29 -0.58 11.16 13.47
C SER A 29 -1.82 11.81 14.08
N GLY A 30 -2.55 11.07 14.93
CA GLY A 30 -3.75 11.57 15.58
C GLY A 30 -4.59 10.42 16.12
N GLU A 31 -5.58 10.76 16.95
CA GLU A 31 -6.43 9.76 17.62
C GLU A 31 -7.24 8.90 16.64
N LYS A 32 -7.74 9.50 15.56
CA LYS A 32 -8.58 8.81 14.58
C LYS A 32 -7.84 8.56 13.28
N ILE A 33 -6.55 8.31 13.37
CA ILE A 33 -5.70 8.13 12.19
C ILE A 33 -6.17 6.97 11.30
N ALA A 34 -6.80 5.96 11.88
CA ALA A 34 -7.31 4.82 11.13
C ALA A 34 -8.33 5.23 10.05
N LEU A 35 -9.12 6.28 10.30
CA LEU A 35 -10.06 6.81 9.31
C LEU A 35 -9.34 7.43 8.12
N LEU A 36 -8.18 8.04 8.36
CA LEU A 36 -7.35 8.64 7.32
C LEU A 36 -6.64 7.58 6.48
N ILE A 37 -6.26 6.48 7.09
CA ILE A 37 -5.64 5.36 6.40
C ILE A 37 -6.67 4.68 5.50
N GLY A 38 -7.88 4.42 6.04
CA GLY A 38 -8.93 3.71 5.34
C GLY A 38 -8.65 2.23 5.20
N LYS A 39 -9.54 1.53 4.50
CA LYS A 39 -9.40 0.09 4.29
C LYS A 39 -8.17 -0.19 3.43
N ARG A 40 -7.23 -0.97 3.96
CA ARG A 40 -5.99 -1.37 3.28
C ARG A 40 -5.16 -0.17 2.77
N GLY A 41 -5.28 0.96 3.42
CA GLY A 41 -4.54 2.17 3.04
C GLY A 41 -5.09 2.90 1.84
N GLN A 42 -6.30 2.60 1.37
CA GLN A 42 -6.88 3.22 0.18
C GLN A 42 -7.06 4.73 0.34
N THR A 43 -7.55 5.19 1.47
CA THR A 43 -7.74 6.63 1.73
C THR A 43 -6.38 7.33 1.77
N LEU A 44 -5.40 6.74 2.44
CA LEU A 44 -4.05 7.29 2.52
C LEU A 44 -3.42 7.41 1.12
N ASN A 45 -3.57 6.37 0.29
CA ASN A 45 -3.04 6.38 -1.08
C ASN A 45 -3.72 7.45 -1.94
N SER A 46 -5.03 7.61 -1.81
CA SER A 46 -5.78 8.64 -2.54
C SER A 46 -5.35 10.04 -2.12
N LEU A 47 -5.18 10.28 -0.83
CA LEU A 47 -4.69 11.55 -0.31
C LEU A 47 -3.27 11.84 -0.78
N GLN A 48 -2.41 10.83 -0.82
CA GLN A 48 -1.05 10.98 -1.33
C GLN A 48 -1.07 11.43 -2.79
N TYR A 49 -1.88 10.78 -3.61
CA TYR A 49 -2.02 11.14 -5.02
C TYR A 49 -2.49 12.59 -5.20
N LEU A 50 -3.53 12.99 -4.48
CA LEU A 50 -4.07 14.34 -4.54
C LEU A 50 -3.05 15.38 -4.04
N THR A 51 -2.35 15.08 -2.96
CA THR A 51 -1.31 15.97 -2.42
C THR A 51 -0.17 16.13 -3.41
N GLN A 52 0.22 15.06 -4.09
CA GLN A 52 1.22 15.06 -5.14
C GLN A 52 0.81 16.00 -6.28
N LEU A 53 -0.44 15.91 -6.74
CA LEU A 53 -0.96 16.79 -7.78
C LEU A 53 -0.96 18.26 -7.35
N VAL A 54 -1.44 18.55 -6.15
CA VAL A 54 -1.50 19.94 -5.65
C VAL A 54 -0.09 20.53 -5.49
N ALA A 55 0.85 19.75 -4.94
CA ALA A 55 2.22 20.22 -4.75
C ALA A 55 2.90 20.55 -6.08
N ASN A 56 2.67 19.75 -7.12
CA ASN A 56 3.33 19.94 -8.41
C ASN A 56 2.63 20.97 -9.31
N LYS A 57 1.38 21.32 -9.01
CA LYS A 57 0.65 22.35 -9.74
C LYS A 57 1.33 23.73 -9.63
N HIS A 58 1.94 24.01 -8.49
CA HIS A 58 2.55 25.31 -8.18
C HIS A 58 4.07 25.26 -8.09
N SER A 59 4.69 24.13 -8.39
CA SER A 59 6.14 23.95 -8.31
C SER A 59 6.78 23.96 -9.69
N ARG A 60 7.96 24.59 -9.81
CA ARG A 60 8.75 24.57 -11.05
C ARG A 60 9.48 23.23 -11.25
N GLN A 61 9.77 22.53 -10.16
CA GLN A 61 10.44 21.24 -10.19
C GLN A 61 9.47 20.17 -9.68
N TYR A 62 9.58 18.98 -10.23
CA TYR A 62 8.77 17.86 -9.78
C TYR A 62 9.15 17.47 -8.34
N ILE A 63 8.14 17.39 -7.49
CA ILE A 63 8.29 17.01 -6.09
C ILE A 63 7.61 15.67 -5.87
N ASN A 64 8.31 14.72 -5.26
CA ASN A 64 7.74 13.44 -4.85
C ASN A 64 7.18 13.56 -3.43
N ILE A 65 5.88 13.35 -3.30
CA ILE A 65 5.19 13.39 -2.01
C ILE A 65 4.92 11.98 -1.53
N THR A 66 5.28 11.71 -0.29
CA THR A 66 4.90 10.48 0.40
C THR A 66 4.12 10.85 1.65
N LEU A 67 2.96 10.25 1.83
CA LEU A 67 2.19 10.35 3.07
C LEU A 67 2.35 9.04 3.83
N ASP A 68 2.68 9.14 5.12
CA ASP A 68 2.73 7.98 5.99
C ASP A 68 1.95 8.28 7.28
N ALA A 69 1.17 7.32 7.73
CA ALA A 69 0.34 7.46 8.91
C ALA A 69 0.78 6.41 9.94
N GLU A 70 1.55 6.86 10.94
CA GLU A 70 2.01 6.02 12.05
C GLU A 70 2.66 4.71 11.59
N ASP A 71 3.58 4.82 10.62
CA ASP A 71 4.30 3.68 10.02
C ASP A 71 3.38 2.64 9.37
N TYR A 72 2.19 3.05 8.92
CA TYR A 72 1.22 2.16 8.29
C TYR A 72 1.81 1.41 7.11
N ARG A 73 2.57 2.07 6.24
CA ARG A 73 3.11 1.44 5.04
C ARG A 73 4.03 0.27 5.37
N LYS A 74 4.87 0.42 6.39
CA LYS A 74 5.73 -0.66 6.86
C LYS A 74 4.91 -1.78 7.49
N ARG A 75 3.94 -1.45 8.34
CA ARG A 75 3.05 -2.44 8.95
C ARG A 75 2.25 -3.21 7.90
N ARG A 76 1.79 -2.51 6.85
CA ARG A 76 1.06 -3.14 5.75
C ARG A 76 1.95 -4.10 4.97
N GLN A 77 3.20 -3.71 4.71
CA GLN A 77 4.17 -4.58 4.04
C GLN A 77 4.39 -5.86 4.85
N ASP A 78 4.59 -5.75 6.17
CA ASP A 78 4.75 -6.90 7.05
C ASP A 78 3.52 -7.80 7.04
N THR A 79 2.33 -7.22 7.06
CA THR A 79 1.06 -7.95 6.97
C THR A 79 0.95 -8.72 5.65
N LEU A 80 1.34 -8.11 4.54
CA LEU A 80 1.32 -8.76 3.23
C LEU A 80 2.31 -9.91 3.17
N MET A 81 3.49 -9.76 3.77
CA MET A 81 4.48 -10.84 3.82
C MET A 81 3.98 -12.02 4.65
N GLN A 82 3.31 -11.76 5.78
CA GLN A 82 2.71 -12.81 6.61
C GLN A 82 1.56 -13.51 5.87
N LEU A 83 0.73 -12.76 5.15
CA LEU A 83 -0.33 -13.31 4.33
C LEU A 83 0.25 -14.23 3.24
N ALA A 84 1.31 -13.77 2.56
CA ALA A 84 1.98 -14.55 1.52
C ALA A 84 2.47 -15.89 2.07
N GLU A 85 3.18 -15.88 3.21
CA GLU A 85 3.69 -17.10 3.84
C GLU A 85 2.56 -18.07 4.20
N ARG A 86 1.50 -17.56 4.81
CA ARG A 86 0.36 -18.37 5.22
C ARG A 86 -0.34 -19.01 4.02
N MET A 87 -0.52 -18.25 2.94
CA MET A 87 -1.18 -18.75 1.73
C MET A 87 -0.30 -19.72 0.96
N ALA A 88 1.02 -19.49 0.91
CA ALA A 88 1.95 -20.42 0.29
C ALA A 88 1.91 -21.79 1.00
N LYS A 89 1.92 -21.78 2.32
CA LYS A 89 1.80 -23.03 3.10
C LYS A 89 0.49 -23.74 2.83
N LYS A 90 -0.60 -22.99 2.69
CA LYS A 90 -1.91 -23.54 2.34
C LYS A 90 -1.88 -24.21 0.97
N VAL A 91 -1.28 -23.58 -0.03
CA VAL A 91 -1.15 -24.13 -1.37
C VAL A 91 -0.31 -25.41 -1.36
N LEU A 92 0.80 -25.42 -0.62
CA LEU A 92 1.65 -26.59 -0.49
C LEU A 92 0.90 -27.77 0.17
N LEU A 93 0.08 -27.48 1.15
CA LEU A 93 -0.67 -28.50 1.89
C LEU A 93 -1.87 -29.03 1.10
N THR A 94 -2.68 -28.14 0.53
CA THR A 94 -3.93 -28.52 -0.16
C THR A 94 -3.71 -28.88 -1.63
N ARG A 95 -2.60 -28.45 -2.22
CA ARG A 95 -2.25 -28.58 -3.64
C ARG A 95 -3.25 -27.88 -4.56
N LYS A 96 -4.01 -26.93 -4.03
CA LYS A 96 -4.98 -26.14 -4.79
C LYS A 96 -4.51 -24.70 -4.85
N LYS A 97 -4.69 -24.05 -6.01
CA LYS A 97 -4.38 -22.64 -6.17
C LYS A 97 -5.26 -21.76 -5.27
N VAL A 98 -4.74 -20.63 -4.87
CA VAL A 98 -5.44 -19.64 -4.05
C VAL A 98 -5.40 -18.29 -4.77
N ALA A 99 -6.56 -17.65 -4.90
CA ALA A 99 -6.67 -16.29 -5.41
C ALA A 99 -6.79 -15.33 -4.24
N LEU A 100 -5.96 -14.30 -4.21
CA LEU A 100 -6.00 -13.27 -3.19
C LEU A 100 -7.00 -12.18 -3.58
N GLU A 101 -7.33 -11.32 -2.63
CA GLU A 101 -8.16 -10.16 -2.90
C GLU A 101 -7.47 -9.20 -3.87
N PRO A 102 -8.23 -8.39 -4.64
CA PRO A 102 -7.62 -7.38 -5.50
C PRO A 102 -6.72 -6.44 -4.71
N MET A 103 -5.57 -6.10 -5.29
CA MET A 103 -4.55 -5.24 -4.69
C MET A 103 -3.86 -4.41 -5.76
N PRO A 104 -3.33 -3.24 -5.38
CA PRO A 104 -2.46 -2.47 -6.28
C PRO A 104 -1.23 -3.27 -6.70
N SER A 105 -0.65 -2.90 -7.82
CA SER A 105 0.53 -3.61 -8.38
C SER A 105 1.70 -3.67 -7.41
N TYR A 106 1.96 -2.60 -6.66
CA TYR A 106 3.08 -2.59 -5.72
C TYR A 106 2.88 -3.56 -4.56
N GLU A 107 1.64 -3.81 -4.12
CA GLU A 107 1.35 -4.82 -3.09
C GLU A 107 1.49 -6.23 -3.64
N ARG A 108 1.01 -6.45 -4.87
CA ARG A 108 1.18 -7.75 -5.54
C ARG A 108 2.65 -8.09 -5.72
N LYS A 109 3.48 -7.08 -6.00
CA LYS A 109 4.93 -7.25 -6.13
C LYS A 109 5.57 -7.67 -4.80
N VAL A 110 5.14 -7.11 -3.68
CA VAL A 110 5.63 -7.50 -2.35
C VAL A 110 5.42 -8.99 -2.11
N ILE A 111 4.20 -9.47 -2.39
CA ILE A 111 3.85 -10.88 -2.19
C ILE A 111 4.63 -11.78 -3.16
N HIS A 112 4.68 -11.41 -4.43
CA HIS A 112 5.42 -12.17 -5.44
C HIS A 112 6.89 -12.33 -5.04
N THR A 113 7.53 -11.25 -4.64
CA THR A 113 8.93 -11.26 -4.21
C THR A 113 9.12 -12.12 -2.96
N ALA A 114 8.21 -12.03 -1.99
CA ALA A 114 8.28 -12.82 -0.76
C ALA A 114 8.19 -14.33 -1.03
N LEU A 115 7.49 -14.73 -2.10
CA LEU A 115 7.28 -16.14 -2.41
C LEU A 115 8.30 -16.72 -3.41
N MET A 116 9.21 -15.92 -3.92
CA MET A 116 10.25 -16.40 -4.85
C MET A 116 11.16 -17.45 -4.24
N LYS A 117 11.28 -17.47 -2.93
CA LYS A 117 12.10 -18.46 -2.20
C LYS A 117 11.50 -19.88 -2.23
N TYR A 118 10.24 -20.02 -2.57
CA TYR A 118 9.58 -21.34 -2.64
C TYR A 118 9.71 -21.93 -4.03
N ASP A 119 10.51 -22.98 -4.18
CA ASP A 119 10.78 -23.60 -5.48
C ASP A 119 9.54 -24.23 -6.10
N GLN A 120 8.58 -24.67 -5.29
CA GLN A 120 7.37 -25.36 -5.73
C GLN A 120 6.20 -24.42 -5.99
N ILE A 121 6.36 -23.14 -5.69
CA ILE A 121 5.29 -22.13 -5.78
C ILE A 121 5.59 -21.20 -6.95
N GLU A 122 4.55 -20.87 -7.72
CA GLU A 122 4.60 -19.74 -8.66
C GLU A 122 3.41 -18.83 -8.41
N THR A 123 3.58 -17.57 -8.77
CA THR A 123 2.57 -16.55 -8.61
C THR A 123 2.39 -15.80 -9.92
N TYR A 124 1.15 -15.42 -10.21
CA TYR A 124 0.84 -14.58 -11.37
C TYR A 124 -0.34 -13.67 -11.04
N SER A 125 -0.40 -12.52 -11.72
CA SER A 125 -1.54 -11.61 -11.60
C SER A 125 -2.60 -11.96 -12.62
N SER A 126 -3.87 -11.82 -12.23
CA SER A 126 -5.02 -12.12 -13.09
C SER A 126 -6.09 -11.04 -12.90
N GLY A 127 -6.92 -10.87 -13.92
CA GLY A 127 -8.00 -9.88 -13.90
C GLY A 127 -7.55 -8.51 -14.43
N THR A 128 -8.48 -7.57 -14.46
CA THR A 128 -8.26 -6.19 -14.90
C THR A 128 -8.46 -5.22 -13.74
N GLU A 129 -7.69 -4.13 -13.75
CA GLU A 129 -7.87 -3.09 -12.74
C GLU A 129 -9.32 -2.56 -12.75
N PRO A 130 -9.94 -2.26 -11.61
CA PRO A 130 -9.38 -2.29 -10.25
C PRO A 130 -9.50 -3.65 -9.53
N HIS A 131 -9.84 -4.72 -10.26
CA HIS A 131 -10.07 -6.05 -9.68
C HIS A 131 -8.89 -7.01 -9.88
N ARG A 132 -7.76 -6.49 -10.38
CA ARG A 132 -6.58 -7.31 -10.61
C ARG A 132 -6.01 -7.84 -9.30
N HIS A 133 -5.72 -9.13 -9.26
CA HIS A 133 -5.33 -9.84 -8.06
C HIS A 133 -4.22 -10.84 -8.35
N LEU A 134 -3.59 -11.33 -7.30
CA LEU A 134 -2.54 -12.32 -7.38
C LEU A 134 -3.10 -13.72 -7.15
N VAL A 135 -2.62 -14.68 -7.93
CA VAL A 135 -2.93 -16.11 -7.75
C VAL A 135 -1.65 -16.82 -7.35
N ILE A 136 -1.75 -17.65 -6.33
CA ILE A 136 -0.65 -18.49 -5.83
C ILE A 136 -0.97 -19.93 -6.19
N THR A 137 -0.05 -20.59 -6.87
CA THR A 137 -0.27 -21.98 -7.34
C THR A 137 1.01 -22.78 -7.28
N LEU A 138 0.89 -24.10 -7.40
CA LEU A 138 2.04 -24.96 -7.52
C LEU A 138 2.64 -24.85 -8.93
N LYS A 139 3.97 -24.88 -9.01
CA LYS A 139 4.65 -25.01 -10.29
C LYS A 139 4.32 -26.35 -10.93
N LYS A 140 4.12 -26.30 -12.21
CA LYS A 140 3.93 -27.52 -13.01
C LYS A 140 5.24 -28.22 -13.29
#